data_1a853d237cb611e9bd0ade57e19f5369
#
_entry.id   1a853d237cb611e9bd0ade57e19f5369
#
_cell.length_a   1.000
_cell.length_b   1.000
_cell.length_c   1.000
_cell.angle_alpha   90.00
_cell.angle_beta   90.00
_cell.angle_gamma   90.00
#
_symmetry.space_group_name_H-M   'P 1'
#
loop_
_entity.id
_entity.type
_entity.pdbx_description
1 polymer ?
#
loop_
_entity_poly.entity_id
_entity_poly.type
_entity_poly.pdbx_seq_one_letter_code
_entity_poly.pdbx_strand_id
1 'polypeptide(L)'
;VAEEVYDAWGKEARVTVLRGHRLKETGGVTMEKLKITAITCENGAVIKGKVFIDATYEGDLLAFAGLSFTVGREGNAKYRETTNGLQLDSKHKQLDKRIDPYVRPGDASSGLIYGVQPAPTGKDGDPDNGIQGYCFRLCLTRAADRTPIEKPADYDPAHYELQRRYLAAGGKIDAPGVGVPNGKTDPGSWHSLASNFTGFNHRYPTASYADRAEMIRTSRNYIQGLYWYLGNDPSVPEATRKAWGAWGLTKDEFTDNGGWPRAFYVRNGRRLVGDFVLTEAHLRKNNPVPVDDSVGLIWWPPDFHHARCIVKDGRVWMEGAVFDNSPNPNWIPCGIPYRALVPKIKECTNLLTPTCPSSSYVAYGAYRIEFTFMTAGQSCATAACLAVDSNAPVQRINLGQLAEMLRAQGQVVAVPR
;
A
#
# COMPACT_ATOMS: atom_id res chain seq x y z
N VAL A 1 -8.19 10.90 -17.38
CA VAL A 1 -9.07 9.80 -17.88
C VAL A 1 -9.70 9.05 -16.72
N ALA A 2 -8.93 8.41 -15.80
CA ALA A 2 -9.52 7.59 -14.72
C ALA A 2 -10.45 8.42 -13.82
N GLU A 3 -10.01 9.60 -13.37
CA GLU A 3 -10.81 10.50 -12.55
C GLU A 3 -12.12 10.91 -13.24
N GLU A 4 -12.05 11.25 -14.52
CA GLU A 4 -13.23 11.61 -15.33
C GLU A 4 -14.23 10.45 -15.41
N VAL A 5 -13.76 9.21 -15.54
CA VAL A 5 -14.62 8.02 -15.55
C VAL A 5 -15.33 7.86 -14.20
N TYR A 6 -14.61 7.97 -13.07
CA TYR A 6 -15.22 7.89 -11.75
C TYR A 6 -16.19 9.03 -11.48
N ASP A 7 -15.88 10.25 -11.92
CA ASP A 7 -16.78 11.40 -11.77
C ASP A 7 -18.06 11.20 -12.63
N ALA A 8 -17.93 10.65 -13.84
CA ALA A 8 -19.07 10.32 -14.69
C ALA A 8 -19.96 9.24 -14.05
N TRP A 9 -19.38 8.16 -13.57
CA TRP A 9 -20.10 7.09 -12.87
C TRP A 9 -20.80 7.60 -11.60
N GLY A 10 -20.12 8.43 -10.81
CA GLY A 10 -20.72 9.04 -9.61
C GLY A 10 -21.94 9.90 -9.93
N LYS A 11 -21.88 10.67 -11.02
CA LYS A 11 -23.00 11.48 -11.52
C LYS A 11 -24.15 10.62 -12.04
N GLU A 12 -23.84 9.61 -12.87
CA GLU A 12 -24.82 8.67 -13.41
C GLU A 12 -25.55 7.92 -12.29
N ALA A 13 -24.81 7.41 -11.32
CA ALA A 13 -25.33 6.71 -10.15
C ALA A 13 -25.94 7.64 -9.11
N ARG A 14 -25.92 8.98 -9.30
CA ARG A 14 -26.42 9.99 -8.37
C ARG A 14 -25.80 9.87 -6.97
N VAL A 15 -24.52 9.52 -6.90
CA VAL A 15 -23.79 9.43 -5.63
C VAL A 15 -23.50 10.84 -5.13
N THR A 16 -23.84 11.12 -3.88
CA THR A 16 -23.46 12.37 -3.22
C THR A 16 -22.01 12.27 -2.73
N VAL A 17 -21.12 13.05 -3.34
CA VAL A 17 -19.70 13.12 -2.95
C VAL A 17 -19.47 14.33 -2.05
N LEU A 18 -19.07 14.10 -0.80
CA LEU A 18 -18.77 15.13 0.18
C LEU A 18 -17.25 15.31 0.31
N ARG A 19 -16.69 16.26 -0.45
CA ARG A 19 -15.25 16.60 -0.36
C ARG A 19 -14.96 17.43 0.89
N GLY A 20 -13.75 17.31 1.46
CA GLY A 20 -13.36 18.04 2.67
C GLY A 20 -14.04 17.53 3.96
N HIS A 21 -14.57 16.32 3.95
CA HIS A 21 -15.24 15.68 5.08
C HIS A 21 -14.37 14.56 5.66
N ARG A 22 -13.25 14.93 6.32
CA ARG A 22 -12.36 13.96 6.97
C ARG A 22 -12.96 13.52 8.30
N LEU A 23 -12.97 12.21 8.56
CA LEU A 23 -13.43 11.62 9.82
C LEU A 23 -12.63 12.20 11.00
N LYS A 24 -13.30 12.61 12.07
CA LYS A 24 -12.65 13.13 13.26
C LYS A 24 -11.97 12.00 14.05
N GLU A 25 -10.70 12.19 14.45
CA GLU A 25 -9.91 11.16 15.12
C GLU A 25 -10.49 10.74 16.48
N THR A 26 -10.87 11.71 17.29
CA THR A 26 -11.42 11.46 18.65
C THR A 26 -12.90 11.76 18.66
N GLY A 27 -13.71 10.78 19.04
CA GLY A 27 -15.18 10.93 19.09
C GLY A 27 -15.82 11.09 17.70
N GLY A 28 -15.11 10.68 16.64
CA GLY A 28 -15.61 10.73 15.26
C GLY A 28 -16.60 9.62 14.91
N VAL A 29 -16.75 8.60 15.73
CA VAL A 29 -17.67 7.48 15.49
C VAL A 29 -18.66 7.35 16.65
N THR A 30 -19.94 7.35 16.33
CA THR A 30 -21.00 7.09 17.31
C THR A 30 -21.46 5.65 17.16
N MET A 31 -21.26 4.87 18.22
CA MET A 31 -21.72 3.49 18.31
C MET A 31 -22.93 3.38 19.24
N GLU A 32 -23.96 2.66 18.79
CA GLU A 32 -25.08 2.24 19.66
C GLU A 32 -25.13 0.70 19.66
N LYS A 33 -24.84 0.11 20.81
CA LYS A 33 -24.64 -1.35 20.93
C LYS A 33 -23.52 -1.80 19.96
N LEU A 34 -23.89 -2.53 18.92
CA LEU A 34 -22.97 -3.09 17.91
C LEU A 34 -23.16 -2.46 16.54
N LYS A 35 -23.68 -1.24 16.46
CA LYS A 35 -23.92 -0.51 15.21
C LYS A 35 -23.27 0.86 15.23
N ILE A 36 -22.61 1.21 14.17
CA ILE A 36 -22.25 2.60 13.88
C ILE A 36 -23.55 3.29 13.46
N THR A 37 -23.95 4.35 14.17
CA THR A 37 -25.14 5.13 13.85
C THR A 37 -24.81 6.44 13.17
N ALA A 38 -23.64 7.00 13.43
CA ALA A 38 -23.15 8.21 12.80
C ALA A 38 -21.62 8.27 12.77
N ILE A 39 -21.10 9.05 11.83
CA ILE A 39 -19.72 9.52 11.82
C ILE A 39 -19.72 11.05 11.86
N THR A 40 -18.78 11.62 12.60
CA THR A 40 -18.56 13.06 12.71
C THR A 40 -17.26 13.43 12.02
N CYS A 41 -17.30 14.42 11.14
CA CYS A 41 -16.14 14.92 10.42
C CYS A 41 -15.48 16.08 11.19
N GLU A 42 -14.20 16.38 10.86
CA GLU A 42 -13.45 17.49 11.48
C GLU A 42 -14.12 18.86 11.27
N ASN A 43 -14.84 19.05 10.16
CA ASN A 43 -15.61 20.25 9.85
C ASN A 43 -16.95 20.34 10.63
N GLY A 44 -17.22 19.40 11.54
CA GLY A 44 -18.43 19.35 12.34
C GLY A 44 -19.63 18.65 11.69
N ALA A 45 -19.54 18.26 10.42
CA ALA A 45 -20.61 17.53 9.76
C ALA A 45 -20.84 16.16 10.41
N VAL A 46 -22.11 15.79 10.61
CA VAL A 46 -22.53 14.49 11.14
C VAL A 46 -23.26 13.72 10.05
N ILE A 47 -22.74 12.56 9.69
CA ILE A 47 -23.28 11.71 8.63
C ILE A 47 -23.85 10.44 9.27
N LYS A 48 -25.16 10.23 9.10
CA LYS A 48 -25.85 9.04 9.58
C LYS A 48 -26.00 8.01 8.46
N GLY A 49 -25.94 6.72 8.81
CA GLY A 49 -26.06 5.63 7.84
C GLY A 49 -26.62 4.35 8.46
N LYS A 50 -27.23 3.50 7.64
CA LYS A 50 -27.67 2.16 8.05
C LYS A 50 -26.49 1.18 7.99
N VAL A 51 -25.65 1.30 6.96
CA VAL A 51 -24.42 0.52 6.74
C VAL A 51 -23.31 1.49 6.36
N PHE A 52 -22.09 1.18 6.81
CA PHE A 52 -20.87 1.94 6.51
C PHE A 52 -19.88 1.06 5.76
N ILE A 53 -19.11 1.66 4.85
CA ILE A 53 -18.03 0.99 4.13
C ILE A 53 -16.77 1.82 4.33
N ASP A 54 -15.76 1.25 4.99
CA ASP A 54 -14.43 1.85 5.10
C ASP A 54 -13.59 1.43 3.89
N ALA A 55 -13.56 2.27 2.87
CA ALA A 55 -12.78 2.07 1.65
C ALA A 55 -11.48 2.89 1.65
N THR A 56 -11.03 3.35 2.81
CA THR A 56 -9.74 4.03 2.96
C THR A 56 -8.58 3.03 2.98
N TYR A 57 -7.38 3.45 2.57
CA TYR A 57 -6.19 2.60 2.67
C TYR A 57 -5.73 2.40 4.11
N GLU A 58 -6.09 3.32 5.00
CA GLU A 58 -5.66 3.36 6.40
C GLU A 58 -6.54 2.53 7.33
N GLY A 59 -7.85 2.39 7.03
CA GLY A 59 -8.82 1.74 7.90
C GLY A 59 -9.10 2.56 9.14
N ASP A 60 -9.27 3.88 9.01
CA ASP A 60 -9.47 4.74 10.16
C ASP A 60 -10.85 4.57 10.79
N LEU A 61 -11.90 4.35 9.97
CA LEU A 61 -13.25 4.13 10.50
C LEU A 61 -13.32 2.86 11.35
N LEU A 62 -12.69 1.76 10.89
CA LEU A 62 -12.68 0.53 11.69
C LEU A 62 -11.94 0.71 13.01
N ALA A 63 -10.83 1.48 13.02
CA ALA A 63 -10.06 1.72 14.23
C ALA A 63 -10.79 2.66 15.21
N PHE A 64 -11.40 3.75 14.70
CA PHE A 64 -12.10 4.72 15.52
C PHE A 64 -13.45 4.20 16.03
N ALA A 65 -14.00 3.17 15.38
CA ALA A 65 -15.13 2.39 15.89
C ALA A 65 -14.72 1.39 17.00
N GLY A 66 -13.44 1.27 17.33
CA GLY A 66 -12.93 0.38 18.37
C GLY A 66 -12.88 -1.11 17.96
N LEU A 67 -12.85 -1.41 16.67
CA LEU A 67 -12.84 -2.79 16.18
C LEU A 67 -11.44 -3.40 16.23
N SER A 68 -11.38 -4.72 16.28
CA SER A 68 -10.11 -5.46 16.29
C SER A 68 -9.38 -5.33 14.95
N PHE A 69 -8.13 -4.88 14.99
CA PHE A 69 -7.25 -4.82 13.82
C PHE A 69 -5.81 -5.19 14.17
N THR A 70 -5.00 -5.39 13.15
CA THR A 70 -3.56 -5.62 13.25
C THR A 70 -2.79 -4.75 12.27
N VAL A 71 -1.53 -4.46 12.59
CA VAL A 71 -0.55 -3.79 11.73
C VAL A 71 0.77 -4.57 11.76
N GLY A 72 1.70 -4.27 10.86
CA GLY A 72 2.98 -4.95 10.83
C GLY A 72 2.87 -6.37 10.27
N ARG A 73 3.87 -7.21 10.58
CA ARG A 73 4.00 -8.59 10.09
C ARG A 73 3.82 -9.57 11.24
N GLU A 74 2.92 -10.51 11.07
CA GLU A 74 2.82 -11.65 11.98
C GLU A 74 4.02 -12.57 11.78
N GLY A 75 4.40 -13.33 12.82
CA GLY A 75 5.36 -14.41 12.65
C GLY A 75 4.76 -15.58 11.86
N ASN A 76 5.62 -16.31 11.12
CA ASN A 76 5.24 -17.48 10.35
C ASN A 76 4.41 -18.49 11.17
N ALA A 77 4.74 -18.65 12.45
CA ALA A 77 4.07 -19.61 13.33
C ALA A 77 2.58 -19.31 13.55
N LYS A 78 2.17 -18.04 13.49
CA LYS A 78 0.78 -17.63 13.81
C LYS A 78 -0.25 -18.27 12.89
N TYR A 79 0.04 -18.32 11.60
CA TYR A 79 -0.84 -18.87 10.58
C TYR A 79 -0.22 -20.03 9.80
N ARG A 80 0.93 -20.57 10.25
CA ARG A 80 1.72 -21.59 9.56
C ARG A 80 2.12 -21.17 8.15
N GLU A 81 2.55 -19.93 8.02
CA GLU A 81 3.02 -19.32 6.79
C GLU A 81 4.53 -19.53 6.59
N THR A 82 5.04 -19.20 5.42
CA THR A 82 6.45 -19.45 5.08
C THR A 82 7.21 -18.18 4.74
N THR A 83 6.51 -17.11 4.39
CA THR A 83 7.08 -15.84 3.91
C THR A 83 6.62 -14.62 4.71
N ASN A 84 6.05 -14.83 5.91
CA ASN A 84 5.65 -13.76 6.82
C ASN A 84 6.79 -13.39 7.80
N GLY A 85 6.60 -12.31 8.55
CA GLY A 85 7.57 -11.81 9.52
C GLY A 85 8.82 -11.23 8.89
N LEU A 86 9.91 -11.23 9.66
CA LEU A 86 11.23 -10.79 9.19
C LEU A 86 11.69 -11.62 7.98
N GLN A 87 12.34 -10.96 7.01
CA GLN A 87 12.89 -11.57 5.79
C GLN A 87 14.34 -11.11 5.63
N LEU A 88 15.20 -11.49 6.59
CA LEU A 88 16.60 -11.06 6.68
C LEU A 88 17.48 -11.69 5.59
N ASP A 89 17.08 -12.84 5.07
CA ASP A 89 17.81 -13.60 4.06
C ASP A 89 17.23 -13.50 2.64
N SER A 90 16.17 -12.70 2.46
CA SER A 90 15.59 -12.48 1.13
C SER A 90 16.61 -11.97 0.13
N LYS A 91 16.67 -12.61 -1.04
CA LYS A 91 17.55 -12.21 -2.16
C LYS A 91 16.83 -11.29 -3.17
N HIS A 92 15.53 -11.07 -2.99
CA HIS A 92 14.72 -10.31 -3.93
C HIS A 92 15.16 -8.84 -3.96
N LYS A 93 15.47 -8.33 -5.15
CA LYS A 93 15.87 -6.93 -5.40
C LYS A 93 16.98 -6.42 -4.46
N GLN A 94 17.99 -7.24 -4.16
CA GLN A 94 19.15 -6.79 -3.39
C GLN A 94 20.06 -5.88 -4.23
N LEU A 95 20.87 -5.08 -3.53
CA LEU A 95 21.93 -4.32 -4.17
C LEU A 95 23.02 -5.28 -4.70
N ASP A 96 23.41 -5.13 -5.94
CA ASP A 96 24.48 -5.93 -6.60
C ASP A 96 25.89 -5.48 -6.20
N LYS A 97 26.01 -4.35 -5.47
CA LYS A 97 27.25 -3.81 -4.94
C LYS A 97 27.27 -3.88 -3.43
N ARG A 98 28.46 -4.16 -2.88
CA ARG A 98 28.69 -4.09 -1.44
C ARG A 98 28.89 -2.63 -1.04
N ILE A 99 27.97 -2.08 -0.26
CA ILE A 99 28.00 -0.69 0.21
C ILE A 99 28.23 -0.68 1.71
N ASP A 100 29.21 0.11 2.14
CA ASP A 100 29.49 0.36 3.56
C ASP A 100 28.36 1.22 4.15
N PRO A 101 27.78 0.84 5.31
CA PRO A 101 26.63 1.51 5.87
C PRO A 101 26.97 2.70 6.79
N TYR A 102 28.24 2.91 7.11
CA TYR A 102 28.66 3.87 8.14
C TYR A 102 28.98 5.24 7.55
N VAL A 103 28.79 6.30 8.33
CA VAL A 103 29.10 7.69 7.90
C VAL A 103 30.57 7.78 7.49
N ARG A 104 31.50 7.31 8.34
CA ARG A 104 32.90 7.07 7.95
C ARG A 104 33.05 5.59 7.58
N PRO A 105 33.37 5.27 6.31
CA PRO A 105 33.50 3.88 5.88
C PRO A 105 34.41 3.06 6.78
N GLY A 106 33.95 1.87 7.19
CA GLY A 106 34.66 0.94 8.08
C GLY A 106 34.57 1.29 9.57
N ASP A 107 33.98 2.43 9.94
CA ASP A 107 33.90 2.88 11.33
C ASP A 107 32.47 2.88 11.85
N ALA A 108 32.06 1.81 12.54
CA ALA A 108 30.74 1.66 13.10
C ALA A 108 30.40 2.73 14.17
N SER A 109 31.39 3.32 14.82
CA SER A 109 31.20 4.37 15.83
C SER A 109 30.76 5.70 15.21
N SER A 110 30.93 5.88 13.91
CA SER A 110 30.55 7.10 13.20
C SER A 110 29.04 7.24 12.95
N GLY A 111 28.25 6.21 13.27
CA GLY A 111 26.83 6.16 12.96
C GLY A 111 26.53 5.65 11.53
N LEU A 112 25.26 5.56 11.21
CA LEU A 112 24.78 5.04 9.92
C LEU A 112 24.45 6.18 8.96
N ILE A 113 24.67 5.96 7.67
CA ILE A 113 24.22 6.89 6.64
C ILE A 113 22.69 6.94 6.60
N TYR A 114 22.16 8.06 6.11
CA TYR A 114 20.72 8.30 6.08
C TYR A 114 19.95 7.16 5.40
N GLY A 115 18.83 6.75 6.01
CA GLY A 115 17.96 5.67 5.51
C GLY A 115 18.42 4.27 5.87
N VAL A 116 19.65 4.09 6.38
CA VAL A 116 20.12 2.79 6.87
C VAL A 116 19.84 2.67 8.38
N GLN A 117 19.36 1.52 8.79
CA GLN A 117 18.95 1.23 10.16
C GLN A 117 19.77 0.05 10.72
N PRO A 118 19.89 -0.10 12.05
CA PRO A 118 20.36 -1.34 12.64
C PRO A 118 19.52 -2.53 12.18
N ALA A 119 20.12 -3.70 12.09
CA ALA A 119 19.35 -4.92 11.86
C ALA A 119 18.31 -5.11 12.98
N PRO A 120 17.06 -5.49 12.65
CA PRO A 120 16.09 -5.84 13.67
C PRO A 120 16.54 -7.07 14.46
N THR A 121 16.15 -7.15 15.72
CA THR A 121 16.38 -8.33 16.55
C THR A 121 15.41 -9.44 16.13
N GLY A 122 15.91 -10.66 15.98
CA GLY A 122 15.11 -11.83 15.59
C GLY A 122 15.72 -12.61 14.43
N LYS A 123 14.99 -13.56 13.94
CA LYS A 123 15.34 -14.42 12.78
C LYS A 123 14.23 -14.39 11.74
N ASP A 124 14.53 -14.95 10.58
CA ASP A 124 13.52 -15.07 9.50
C ASP A 124 12.25 -15.75 10.02
N GLY A 125 11.12 -15.12 9.72
CA GLY A 125 9.81 -15.57 10.13
C GLY A 125 9.34 -15.11 11.52
N ASP A 126 10.17 -14.39 12.29
CA ASP A 126 9.73 -13.79 13.55
C ASP A 126 8.82 -12.58 13.31
N PRO A 127 7.81 -12.33 14.19
CA PRO A 127 6.92 -11.18 14.02
C PRO A 127 7.64 -9.86 14.23
N ASP A 128 7.19 -8.82 13.54
CA ASP A 128 7.69 -7.46 13.76
C ASP A 128 6.71 -6.39 13.25
N ASN A 129 7.01 -5.11 13.55
CA ASN A 129 6.16 -3.98 13.16
C ASN A 129 6.54 -3.37 11.79
N GLY A 130 7.47 -3.96 11.06
CA GLY A 130 7.88 -3.48 9.75
C GLY A 130 6.78 -3.65 8.71
N ILE A 131 6.65 -2.65 7.86
CA ILE A 131 5.77 -2.69 6.69
C ILE A 131 6.52 -2.18 5.48
N GLN A 132 6.06 -2.54 4.29
CA GLN A 132 6.64 -2.11 3.02
C GLN A 132 6.79 -0.59 2.94
N GLY A 133 7.86 -0.12 2.29
CA GLY A 133 8.05 1.30 2.00
C GLY A 133 6.93 1.86 1.13
N TYR A 134 6.46 3.05 1.45
CA TYR A 134 5.48 3.79 0.65
C TYR A 134 6.18 4.71 -0.35
N CYS A 135 5.43 5.21 -1.33
CA CYS A 135 5.94 6.15 -2.31
C CYS A 135 4.83 7.07 -2.82
N PHE A 136 5.18 7.93 -3.76
CA PHE A 136 4.21 8.57 -4.64
C PHE A 136 4.30 7.95 -6.04
N ARG A 137 3.15 7.72 -6.69
CA ARG A 137 3.05 7.22 -8.06
C ARG A 137 3.03 8.43 -8.99
N LEU A 138 4.22 8.93 -9.31
CA LEU A 138 4.38 10.12 -10.15
C LEU A 138 4.01 9.81 -11.61
N CYS A 139 3.43 10.79 -12.28
CA CYS A 139 3.29 10.77 -13.72
C CYS A 139 4.36 11.64 -14.35
N LEU A 140 5.35 11.03 -15.00
CA LEU A 140 6.45 11.72 -15.64
C LEU A 140 6.36 11.63 -17.16
N THR A 141 6.93 12.63 -17.85
CA THR A 141 7.02 12.69 -19.30
C THR A 141 8.36 13.27 -19.76
N ARG A 142 8.73 13.02 -21.03
CA ARG A 142 9.84 13.68 -21.73
C ARG A 142 9.35 14.76 -22.69
N ALA A 143 8.07 15.09 -22.68
CA ALA A 143 7.54 16.16 -23.52
C ALA A 143 8.31 17.47 -23.34
N ALA A 144 8.40 18.27 -24.39
CA ALA A 144 9.18 19.50 -24.36
C ALA A 144 8.64 20.53 -23.35
N ASP A 145 7.34 20.50 -23.09
CA ASP A 145 6.63 21.38 -22.17
C ASP A 145 6.51 20.85 -20.75
N ARG A 146 7.14 19.70 -20.41
CA ARG A 146 7.14 19.14 -19.05
C ARG A 146 7.57 20.14 -18.00
N THR A 147 7.09 20.01 -16.78
CA THR A 147 7.58 20.76 -15.63
C THR A 147 8.81 20.04 -15.06
N PRO A 148 10.00 20.67 -15.04
CA PRO A 148 11.19 20.09 -14.44
C PRO A 148 10.95 19.74 -12.97
N ILE A 149 11.61 18.67 -12.47
CA ILE A 149 11.59 18.37 -11.05
C ILE A 149 12.55 19.33 -10.34
N GLU A 150 11.97 20.22 -9.53
CA GLU A 150 12.72 21.23 -8.79
C GLU A 150 13.40 20.65 -7.55
N LYS A 151 14.51 21.29 -7.16
CA LYS A 151 15.19 21.01 -5.91
C LYS A 151 14.29 21.41 -4.74
N PRO A 152 13.92 20.47 -3.83
CA PRO A 152 13.11 20.86 -2.69
C PRO A 152 13.86 21.81 -1.75
N ALA A 153 13.11 22.66 -1.05
CA ALA A 153 13.70 23.66 -0.14
C ALA A 153 14.55 23.00 0.98
N ASP A 154 14.08 21.87 1.49
CA ASP A 154 14.73 21.09 2.56
C ASP A 154 15.71 20.03 2.00
N TYR A 155 16.29 20.27 0.83
CA TYR A 155 17.24 19.34 0.21
C TYR A 155 18.52 19.24 1.02
N ASP A 156 18.86 18.01 1.45
CA ASP A 156 20.14 17.67 2.05
C ASP A 156 20.84 16.58 1.21
N PRO A 157 22.02 16.83 0.64
CA PRO A 157 22.75 15.83 -0.13
C PRO A 157 23.12 14.59 0.69
N ALA A 158 23.25 14.71 2.01
CA ALA A 158 23.52 13.57 2.90
C ALA A 158 22.40 12.52 2.86
N HIS A 159 21.18 12.91 2.51
CA HIS A 159 20.05 11.97 2.35
C HIS A 159 20.25 10.98 1.19
N TYR A 160 21.11 11.28 0.25
CA TYR A 160 21.39 10.47 -0.96
C TYR A 160 22.76 9.82 -0.94
N GLU A 161 23.42 9.76 0.22
CA GLU A 161 24.76 9.18 0.36
C GLU A 161 24.78 7.69 -0.02
N LEU A 162 23.71 6.96 0.28
CA LEU A 162 23.58 5.56 -0.15
C LEU A 162 23.59 5.43 -1.67
N GLN A 163 22.80 6.26 -2.37
CA GLN A 163 22.75 6.29 -3.82
C GLN A 163 24.10 6.71 -4.41
N ARG A 164 24.74 7.70 -3.81
CA ARG A 164 26.07 8.18 -4.24
C ARG A 164 27.12 7.06 -4.16
N ARG A 165 27.18 6.35 -3.02
CA ARG A 165 28.11 5.21 -2.84
C ARG A 165 27.82 4.07 -3.80
N TYR A 166 26.54 3.77 -4.00
CA TYR A 166 26.14 2.70 -4.92
C TYR A 166 26.52 3.01 -6.35
N LEU A 167 26.27 4.23 -6.84
CA LEU A 167 26.70 4.68 -8.17
C LEU A 167 28.22 4.72 -8.31
N ALA A 168 28.93 5.22 -7.29
CA ALA A 168 30.41 5.26 -7.28
C ALA A 168 31.04 3.86 -7.32
N ALA A 169 30.36 2.84 -6.76
CA ALA A 169 30.76 1.44 -6.83
C ALA A 169 30.43 0.77 -8.19
N GLY A 170 29.91 1.53 -9.16
CA GLY A 170 29.50 1.02 -10.47
C GLY A 170 28.11 0.39 -10.48
N GLY A 171 27.28 0.63 -9.46
CA GLY A 171 25.88 0.27 -9.47
C GLY A 171 25.08 1.16 -10.45
N LYS A 172 23.90 0.71 -10.85
CA LYS A 172 23.04 1.42 -11.80
C LYS A 172 21.71 1.77 -11.17
N ILE A 173 21.26 3.01 -11.34
CA ILE A 173 19.92 3.48 -11.02
C ILE A 173 19.35 4.03 -12.33
N ASP A 174 18.82 3.14 -13.15
CA ASP A 174 18.34 3.48 -14.48
C ASP A 174 17.08 4.33 -14.42
N ALA A 175 16.99 5.32 -15.30
CA ALA A 175 15.78 6.09 -15.49
C ALA A 175 14.68 5.21 -16.09
N PRO A 176 13.39 5.48 -15.77
CA PRO A 176 12.30 4.66 -16.26
C PRO A 176 12.17 4.76 -17.79
N GLY A 177 11.66 3.70 -18.41
CA GLY A 177 11.19 3.72 -19.79
C GLY A 177 9.77 4.27 -19.90
N VAL A 178 9.31 4.52 -21.11
CA VAL A 178 7.89 4.82 -21.38
C VAL A 178 7.07 3.55 -21.13
N GLY A 179 6.15 3.59 -20.19
CA GLY A 179 5.33 2.43 -19.80
C GLY A 179 3.83 2.74 -19.74
N VAL A 180 3.44 4.00 -19.97
CA VAL A 180 2.06 4.48 -19.91
C VAL A 180 1.76 5.21 -21.22
N PRO A 181 0.51 5.17 -21.75
CA PRO A 181 0.13 5.89 -22.96
C PRO A 181 0.53 7.37 -22.94
N ASN A 182 0.61 7.98 -24.13
CA ASN A 182 0.96 9.38 -24.36
C ASN A 182 2.40 9.75 -23.94
N GLY A 183 3.35 8.81 -24.03
CA GLY A 183 4.76 9.09 -23.70
C GLY A 183 5.02 9.32 -22.22
N LYS A 184 4.13 8.84 -21.37
CA LYS A 184 4.21 8.97 -19.92
C LYS A 184 4.86 7.74 -19.27
N THR A 185 5.27 7.90 -18.03
CA THR A 185 5.75 6.81 -17.16
C THR A 185 5.37 7.04 -15.73
N ASP A 186 5.28 5.95 -14.98
CA ASP A 186 5.20 5.95 -13.53
C ASP A 186 6.52 5.37 -12.99
N PRO A 187 7.36 6.20 -12.38
CA PRO A 187 8.66 5.75 -11.89
C PRO A 187 8.59 4.91 -10.62
N GLY A 188 7.47 4.37 -10.25
CA GLY A 188 7.24 3.51 -9.08
C GLY A 188 8.50 2.90 -8.44
N SER A 189 8.43 1.81 -7.74
CA SER A 189 9.59 1.18 -7.10
C SER A 189 10.35 0.22 -8.04
N TRP A 190 10.86 0.73 -9.13
CA TRP A 190 11.63 -0.05 -10.13
C TRP A 190 12.94 -0.61 -9.58
N HIS A 191 13.61 0.15 -8.72
CA HIS A 191 14.88 -0.18 -8.13
C HIS A 191 14.81 -0.09 -6.61
N SER A 192 15.65 -0.86 -5.90
CA SER A 192 15.68 -0.87 -4.43
C SER A 192 15.99 0.50 -3.81
N LEU A 193 16.74 1.35 -4.54
CA LEU A 193 17.09 2.72 -4.15
C LEU A 193 16.25 3.78 -4.87
N ALA A 194 15.09 3.41 -5.45
CA ALA A 194 14.21 4.35 -6.13
C ALA A 194 13.24 5.06 -5.15
N SER A 195 11.99 5.22 -5.56
CA SER A 195 11.02 6.10 -4.90
C SER A 195 10.45 5.61 -3.57
N ASN A 196 10.74 4.40 -3.12
CA ASN A 196 10.29 3.96 -1.81
C ASN A 196 11.12 4.62 -0.71
N PHE A 197 10.44 5.34 0.18
CA PHE A 197 11.05 5.86 1.40
C PHE A 197 11.05 4.76 2.46
N THR A 198 11.91 3.75 2.25
CA THR A 198 11.94 2.49 2.98
C THR A 198 12.34 2.70 4.44
N GLY A 199 11.56 2.14 5.37
CA GLY A 199 11.84 2.19 6.81
C GLY A 199 11.27 3.41 7.56
N PHE A 200 10.72 4.39 6.86
CA PHE A 200 10.22 5.63 7.47
C PHE A 200 8.71 5.66 7.75
N ASN A 201 7.97 4.70 7.22
CA ASN A 201 6.51 4.69 7.28
C ASN A 201 5.90 3.65 8.24
N HIS A 202 6.70 2.95 9.05
CA HIS A 202 6.19 1.86 9.92
C HIS A 202 5.13 2.33 10.92
N ARG A 203 5.20 3.57 11.38
CA ARG A 203 4.23 4.17 12.31
C ARG A 203 3.00 4.73 11.61
N TYR A 204 3.04 4.93 10.29
CA TYR A 204 1.98 5.61 9.53
C TYR A 204 0.57 5.04 9.78
N PRO A 205 0.34 3.72 9.78
CA PRO A 205 -1.01 3.18 9.95
C PRO A 205 -1.69 3.58 11.27
N THR A 206 -0.91 3.80 12.33
CA THR A 206 -1.43 4.13 13.67
C THR A 206 -1.14 5.56 14.11
N ALA A 207 -0.47 6.35 13.27
CA ALA A 207 -0.15 7.74 13.54
C ALA A 207 -1.38 8.64 13.49
N SER A 208 -1.33 9.76 14.22
CA SER A 208 -2.32 10.84 14.12
C SER A 208 -2.33 11.46 12.72
N TYR A 209 -3.38 12.16 12.36
CA TYR A 209 -3.43 12.90 11.10
C TYR A 209 -2.32 13.95 10.97
N ALA A 210 -1.94 14.58 12.07
CA ALA A 210 -0.83 15.53 12.11
C ALA A 210 0.51 14.83 11.83
N ASP A 211 0.78 13.71 12.50
CA ASP A 211 1.99 12.92 12.26
C ASP A 211 2.05 12.35 10.84
N ARG A 212 0.92 11.86 10.31
CA ARG A 212 0.83 11.39 8.92
C ARG A 212 1.12 12.51 7.93
N ALA A 213 0.59 13.70 8.15
CA ALA A 213 0.87 14.87 7.30
C ALA A 213 2.36 15.18 7.26
N GLU A 214 3.05 15.13 8.41
CA GLU A 214 4.49 15.32 8.48
C GLU A 214 5.27 14.19 7.78
N MET A 215 4.86 12.93 7.96
CA MET A 215 5.45 11.80 7.25
C MET A 215 5.28 11.90 5.73
N ILE A 216 4.11 12.36 5.27
CA ILE A 216 3.83 12.62 3.84
C ILE A 216 4.73 13.74 3.32
N ARG A 217 4.86 14.86 4.06
CA ARG A 217 5.73 15.99 3.69
C ARG A 217 7.19 15.55 3.57
N THR A 218 7.69 14.85 4.56
CA THR A 218 9.06 14.32 4.58
C THR A 218 9.31 13.35 3.43
N SER A 219 8.37 12.43 3.18
CA SER A 219 8.46 11.49 2.05
C SER A 219 8.44 12.20 0.71
N ARG A 220 7.62 13.23 0.54
CA ARG A 220 7.58 14.06 -0.67
C ARG A 220 8.92 14.73 -0.91
N ASN A 221 9.47 15.41 0.10
CA ASN A 221 10.76 16.10 0.01
C ASN A 221 11.89 15.13 -0.35
N TYR A 222 11.93 13.96 0.30
CA TYR A 222 12.93 12.94 -0.01
C TYR A 222 12.80 12.43 -1.46
N ILE A 223 11.62 12.08 -1.91
CA ILE A 223 11.40 11.53 -3.26
C ILE A 223 11.65 12.58 -4.34
N GLN A 224 11.17 13.80 -4.13
CA GLN A 224 11.45 14.93 -5.04
C GLN A 224 12.95 15.22 -5.13
N GLY A 225 13.63 15.26 -3.97
CA GLY A 225 15.07 15.47 -3.91
C GLY A 225 15.88 14.33 -4.51
N LEU A 226 15.40 13.07 -4.39
CA LEU A 226 16.03 11.91 -5.05
C LEU A 226 16.03 12.07 -6.58
N TYR A 227 14.90 12.44 -7.16
CA TYR A 227 14.81 12.62 -8.61
C TYR A 227 15.59 13.83 -9.08
N TRP A 228 15.59 14.91 -8.28
CA TRP A 228 16.47 16.04 -8.55
C TRP A 228 17.95 15.66 -8.48
N TYR A 229 18.36 14.92 -7.44
CA TYR A 229 19.73 14.40 -7.29
C TYR A 229 20.15 13.59 -8.51
N LEU A 230 19.34 12.59 -8.89
CA LEU A 230 19.66 11.71 -10.04
C LEU A 230 19.75 12.46 -11.37
N GLY A 231 19.00 13.54 -11.53
CA GLY A 231 18.98 14.34 -12.77
C GLY A 231 19.98 15.50 -12.81
N ASN A 232 20.55 15.93 -11.67
CA ASN A 232 21.29 17.20 -11.61
C ASN A 232 22.64 17.12 -10.87
N ASP A 233 22.78 16.23 -9.86
CA ASP A 233 23.97 16.24 -9.01
C ASP A 233 25.23 15.78 -9.78
N PRO A 234 26.36 16.53 -9.73
CA PRO A 234 27.58 16.19 -10.46
C PRO A 234 28.22 14.88 -9.99
N SER A 235 27.92 14.37 -8.80
CA SER A 235 28.40 13.07 -8.34
C SER A 235 27.70 11.87 -9.03
N VAL A 236 26.57 12.11 -9.72
CA VAL A 236 25.87 11.11 -10.50
C VAL A 236 26.54 10.96 -11.87
N PRO A 237 26.83 9.71 -12.34
CA PRO A 237 27.40 9.51 -13.66
C PRO A 237 26.63 10.24 -14.77
N GLU A 238 27.34 10.88 -15.69
CA GLU A 238 26.74 11.78 -16.69
C GLU A 238 25.61 11.12 -17.49
N ALA A 239 25.79 9.88 -17.89
CA ALA A 239 24.78 9.12 -18.65
C ALA A 239 23.48 8.95 -17.82
N THR A 240 23.60 8.58 -16.55
CA THR A 240 22.47 8.46 -15.61
C THR A 240 21.80 9.81 -15.39
N ARG A 241 22.60 10.86 -15.16
CA ARG A 241 22.11 12.21 -14.96
C ARG A 241 21.32 12.75 -16.17
N LYS A 242 21.85 12.58 -17.38
CA LYS A 242 21.13 12.94 -18.61
C LYS A 242 19.84 12.15 -18.79
N ALA A 243 19.86 10.85 -18.48
CA ALA A 243 18.68 9.98 -18.60
C ALA A 243 17.56 10.41 -17.64
N TRP A 244 17.88 10.71 -16.37
CA TRP A 244 16.92 11.18 -15.37
C TRP A 244 16.48 12.64 -15.62
N GLY A 245 17.40 13.53 -15.98
CA GLY A 245 17.11 14.93 -16.28
C GLY A 245 16.21 15.13 -17.49
N ALA A 246 16.05 14.11 -18.33
CA ALA A 246 15.11 14.15 -19.46
C ALA A 246 13.64 14.06 -19.01
N TRP A 247 13.36 13.59 -17.79
CA TRP A 247 12.01 13.42 -17.25
C TRP A 247 11.57 14.62 -16.41
N GLY A 248 10.28 14.91 -16.42
CA GLY A 248 9.64 15.92 -15.57
C GLY A 248 8.18 15.59 -15.36
N LEU A 249 7.50 16.37 -14.51
CA LEU A 249 6.07 16.21 -14.24
C LEU A 249 5.26 16.58 -15.48
N THR A 250 4.16 15.87 -15.71
CA THR A 250 3.22 16.18 -16.79
C THR A 250 2.37 17.40 -16.42
N LYS A 251 1.96 18.18 -17.43
CA LYS A 251 1.08 19.34 -17.22
C LYS A 251 -0.41 18.99 -17.20
N ASP A 252 -0.76 17.80 -17.64
CA ASP A 252 -2.14 17.33 -17.78
C ASP A 252 -2.60 16.36 -16.70
N GLU A 253 -1.71 16.05 -15.73
CA GLU A 253 -2.04 15.21 -14.57
C GLU A 253 -1.86 15.98 -13.26
N PHE A 254 -2.75 15.74 -12.30
CA PHE A 254 -2.71 16.40 -10.97
C PHE A 254 -2.56 17.93 -11.05
N THR A 255 -3.27 18.56 -11.99
CA THR A 255 -3.14 20.00 -12.32
C THR A 255 -3.48 20.90 -11.14
N ASP A 256 -4.35 20.46 -10.24
CA ASP A 256 -4.72 21.14 -9.00
C ASP A 256 -3.72 20.92 -7.84
N ASN A 257 -2.68 20.11 -8.05
CA ASN A 257 -1.64 19.81 -7.05
C ASN A 257 -0.22 19.97 -7.61
N GLY A 258 -0.04 20.84 -8.58
CA GLY A 258 1.28 21.14 -9.18
C GLY A 258 1.93 19.97 -9.91
N GLY A 259 1.13 19.08 -10.51
CA GLY A 259 1.59 17.87 -11.19
C GLY A 259 2.01 16.72 -10.24
N TRP A 260 1.84 16.90 -8.92
CA TRP A 260 2.18 15.89 -7.92
C TRP A 260 0.96 15.06 -7.53
N PRO A 261 1.07 13.71 -7.35
CA PRO A 261 -0.06 12.88 -6.93
C PRO A 261 -0.67 13.38 -5.61
N ARG A 262 -2.00 13.41 -5.56
CA ARG A 262 -2.73 13.82 -4.36
C ARG A 262 -2.59 12.82 -3.22
N ALA A 263 -2.50 11.53 -3.55
CA ALA A 263 -2.45 10.44 -2.59
C ALA A 263 -1.03 9.96 -2.35
N PHE A 264 -0.70 9.73 -1.09
CA PHE A 264 0.44 8.90 -0.71
C PHE A 264 0.09 7.44 -0.99
N TYR A 265 0.96 6.70 -1.65
CA TYR A 265 0.69 5.31 -2.02
C TYR A 265 0.94 4.38 -0.82
N VAL A 266 -0.11 4.21 -0.04
CA VAL A 266 -0.12 3.38 1.17
C VAL A 266 -0.28 1.92 0.77
N ARG A 267 0.80 1.12 0.89
CA ARG A 267 0.79 -0.30 0.53
C ARG A 267 0.22 -1.22 1.60
N ASN A 268 0.33 -0.82 2.86
CA ASN A 268 -0.17 -1.56 4.02
C ASN A 268 -0.70 -0.57 5.06
N GLY A 269 -2.01 -0.57 5.25
CA GLY A 269 -2.67 0.07 6.37
C GLY A 269 -2.91 -0.91 7.51
N ARG A 270 -3.99 -0.68 8.25
CA ARG A 270 -4.54 -1.66 9.19
C ARG A 270 -5.17 -2.81 8.42
N ARG A 271 -5.18 -3.99 9.02
CA ARG A 271 -5.94 -5.13 8.56
C ARG A 271 -6.93 -5.53 9.65
N LEU A 272 -8.18 -5.71 9.28
CA LEU A 272 -9.22 -6.19 10.18
C LEU A 272 -8.82 -7.54 10.81
N VAL A 273 -9.24 -7.79 12.03
CA VAL A 273 -9.17 -9.11 12.68
C VAL A 273 -10.59 -9.62 12.88
N GLY A 274 -11.12 -10.28 11.86
CA GLY A 274 -12.45 -10.92 11.87
C GLY A 274 -12.44 -12.30 12.51
N ASP A 275 -13.57 -13.00 12.38
CA ASP A 275 -13.69 -14.43 12.76
C ASP A 275 -13.00 -15.35 11.72
N PHE A 276 -12.79 -14.87 10.52
CA PHE A 276 -12.03 -15.50 9.44
C PHE A 276 -10.80 -14.65 9.09
N VAL A 277 -9.68 -15.29 8.78
CA VAL A 277 -8.45 -14.63 8.32
C VAL A 277 -7.98 -15.26 7.01
N LEU A 278 -7.91 -14.48 5.95
CA LEU A 278 -7.26 -14.88 4.70
C LEU A 278 -5.76 -15.02 4.93
N THR A 279 -5.16 -16.14 4.55
CA THR A 279 -3.75 -16.46 4.81
C THR A 279 -3.05 -16.95 3.56
N GLU A 280 -1.72 -17.10 3.62
CA GLU A 280 -0.91 -17.69 2.55
C GLU A 280 -1.44 -19.05 2.07
N ALA A 281 -2.03 -19.84 2.97
CA ALA A 281 -2.56 -21.17 2.65
C ALA A 281 -3.66 -21.16 1.57
N HIS A 282 -4.40 -20.05 1.44
CA HIS A 282 -5.43 -19.89 0.39
C HIS A 282 -4.84 -19.59 -0.99
N LEU A 283 -3.59 -19.09 -1.02
CA LEU A 283 -2.87 -18.66 -2.24
C LEU A 283 -1.90 -19.74 -2.73
N ARG A 284 -1.58 -20.76 -1.92
CA ARG A 284 -0.59 -21.77 -2.29
C ARG A 284 -1.06 -22.61 -3.47
N LYS A 285 -0.15 -22.89 -4.40
CA LYS A 285 -0.39 -23.78 -5.54
C LYS A 285 -0.71 -25.22 -5.11
N ASN A 286 -0.01 -25.70 -4.09
CA ASN A 286 -0.18 -27.04 -3.58
C ASN A 286 -1.10 -27.03 -2.36
N ASN A 287 -2.18 -27.82 -2.44
CA ASN A 287 -3.20 -27.95 -1.37
C ASN A 287 -3.73 -26.58 -0.89
N PRO A 288 -4.28 -25.72 -1.78
CA PRO A 288 -4.88 -24.48 -1.36
C PRO A 288 -6.08 -24.72 -0.44
N VAL A 289 -6.22 -23.88 0.58
CA VAL A 289 -7.45 -23.87 1.38
C VAL A 289 -8.56 -23.27 0.52
N PRO A 290 -9.71 -23.96 0.33
CA PRO A 290 -10.80 -23.46 -0.48
C PRO A 290 -11.46 -22.21 0.13
N VAL A 291 -11.96 -21.32 -0.74
CA VAL A 291 -12.81 -20.18 -0.39
C VAL A 291 -14.22 -20.48 -0.89
N ASP A 292 -15.13 -20.79 0.05
CA ASP A 292 -16.51 -21.19 -0.22
C ASP A 292 -17.49 -20.02 -0.30
N ASP A 293 -17.11 -18.85 0.20
CA ASP A 293 -17.87 -17.60 0.23
C ASP A 293 -17.26 -16.50 -0.67
N SER A 294 -16.71 -16.91 -1.80
CA SER A 294 -16.01 -16.00 -2.71
C SER A 294 -16.95 -14.99 -3.36
N VAL A 295 -16.55 -13.70 -3.32
CA VAL A 295 -17.28 -12.58 -3.92
C VAL A 295 -16.47 -11.85 -5.00
N GLY A 296 -15.31 -12.36 -5.37
CA GLY A 296 -14.43 -11.79 -6.40
C GLY A 296 -13.14 -12.57 -6.47
N LEU A 297 -12.14 -12.11 -7.21
CA LEU A 297 -10.87 -12.79 -7.34
C LEU A 297 -9.68 -11.92 -6.91
N ILE A 298 -8.74 -12.57 -6.26
CA ILE A 298 -7.37 -12.11 -6.05
C ILE A 298 -6.53 -12.75 -7.16
N TRP A 299 -6.01 -11.93 -8.08
CA TRP A 299 -5.31 -12.40 -9.28
C TRP A 299 -3.85 -11.96 -9.32
N TRP A 300 -3.22 -11.70 -8.17
CA TRP A 300 -1.84 -11.25 -8.07
C TRP A 300 -1.08 -12.09 -7.06
N PRO A 301 0.24 -12.34 -7.25
CA PRO A 301 1.04 -13.01 -6.24
C PRO A 301 1.21 -12.15 -4.98
N PRO A 302 1.59 -12.74 -3.84
CA PRO A 302 2.11 -11.97 -2.73
C PRO A 302 3.27 -11.09 -3.19
N ASP A 303 3.10 -9.77 -3.07
CA ASP A 303 4.02 -8.76 -3.55
C ASP A 303 4.36 -7.78 -2.42
N PHE A 304 5.60 -7.89 -1.93
CA PHE A 304 6.12 -7.05 -0.87
C PHE A 304 7.35 -6.29 -1.33
N HIS A 305 7.32 -4.99 -1.13
CA HIS A 305 8.50 -4.15 -1.24
C HIS A 305 9.32 -4.21 0.05
N HIS A 306 10.58 -3.77 -0.01
CA HIS A 306 11.44 -3.70 1.16
C HIS A 306 10.78 -2.92 2.31
N ALA A 307 10.90 -3.48 3.51
CA ALA A 307 10.44 -2.84 4.74
C ALA A 307 11.55 -1.99 5.36
N ARG A 308 12.81 -2.43 5.22
CA ARG A 308 13.98 -1.74 5.80
C ARG A 308 15.19 -1.80 4.88
N CYS A 309 16.05 -0.81 5.07
CA CYS A 309 17.43 -0.82 4.65
C CYS A 309 18.28 -0.98 5.92
N ILE A 310 18.99 -2.09 6.07
CA ILE A 310 19.66 -2.46 7.34
C ILE A 310 21.15 -2.71 7.16
N VAL A 311 21.86 -2.79 8.27
CA VAL A 311 23.23 -3.32 8.31
C VAL A 311 23.19 -4.83 8.46
N LYS A 312 23.80 -5.55 7.51
CA LYS A 312 24.02 -7.01 7.60
C LYS A 312 25.41 -7.34 7.08
N ASP A 313 26.19 -8.11 7.84
CA ASP A 313 27.56 -8.51 7.48
C ASP A 313 28.46 -7.32 7.08
N GLY A 314 28.35 -6.20 7.80
CA GLY A 314 29.10 -4.96 7.55
C GLY A 314 28.78 -4.30 6.20
N ARG A 315 27.60 -4.50 5.66
CA ARG A 315 27.11 -3.87 4.44
C ARG A 315 25.65 -3.48 4.52
N VAL A 316 25.25 -2.61 3.60
CA VAL A 316 23.83 -2.29 3.39
C VAL A 316 23.11 -3.52 2.82
N TRP A 317 21.97 -3.84 3.40
CA TRP A 317 21.10 -4.93 3.01
C TRP A 317 19.63 -4.49 2.98
N MET A 318 18.91 -4.88 1.97
CA MET A 318 17.51 -4.54 1.81
C MET A 318 16.63 -5.68 2.37
N GLU A 319 15.87 -5.42 3.43
CA GLU A 319 15.08 -6.41 4.16
C GLU A 319 13.59 -6.32 3.79
N GLY A 320 12.91 -7.46 3.67
CA GLY A 320 11.45 -7.57 3.68
C GLY A 320 10.77 -7.74 2.32
N ALA A 321 11.47 -7.61 1.19
CA ALA A 321 10.85 -7.81 -0.12
C ALA A 321 10.70 -9.28 -0.47
N VAL A 322 9.49 -9.65 -0.92
CA VAL A 322 9.18 -10.99 -1.44
C VAL A 322 8.27 -10.84 -2.65
N PHE A 323 8.62 -11.48 -3.75
CA PHE A 323 7.79 -11.53 -4.94
C PHE A 323 8.18 -12.74 -5.80
N ASP A 324 7.24 -13.64 -6.05
CA ASP A 324 7.45 -14.80 -6.91
C ASP A 324 6.73 -14.61 -8.24
N ASN A 325 7.45 -14.13 -9.23
CA ASN A 325 7.01 -14.02 -10.63
C ASN A 325 7.69 -15.06 -11.54
N SER A 326 8.15 -16.16 -10.98
CA SER A 326 8.75 -17.24 -11.75
C SER A 326 7.75 -17.84 -12.76
N PRO A 327 8.22 -18.52 -13.83
CA PRO A 327 7.35 -19.21 -14.79
C PRO A 327 6.48 -20.31 -14.16
N ASN A 328 6.84 -20.80 -12.98
CA ASN A 328 6.09 -21.79 -12.22
C ASN A 328 5.98 -21.35 -10.75
N PRO A 329 5.18 -20.31 -10.46
CA PRO A 329 5.10 -19.76 -9.13
C PRO A 329 4.43 -20.71 -8.14
N ASN A 330 4.76 -20.54 -6.84
CA ASN A 330 4.13 -21.31 -5.76
C ASN A 330 2.76 -20.78 -5.32
N TRP A 331 2.19 -19.85 -6.04
CA TRP A 331 0.90 -19.25 -5.76
C TRP A 331 -0.08 -19.48 -6.90
N ILE A 332 -1.39 -19.36 -6.59
CA ILE A 332 -2.50 -19.38 -7.54
C ILE A 332 -3.51 -18.28 -7.23
N PRO A 333 -4.29 -17.84 -8.20
CA PRO A 333 -5.45 -16.99 -7.94
C PRO A 333 -6.40 -17.66 -6.93
N CYS A 334 -6.97 -16.86 -6.03
CA CYS A 334 -7.98 -17.36 -5.09
C CYS A 334 -9.19 -16.42 -5.01
N GLY A 335 -10.29 -16.92 -4.44
CA GLY A 335 -11.48 -16.11 -4.20
C GLY A 335 -11.24 -15.03 -3.14
N ILE A 336 -11.94 -13.91 -3.24
CA ILE A 336 -12.05 -12.92 -2.15
C ILE A 336 -13.10 -13.45 -1.17
N PRO A 337 -12.72 -13.89 0.06
CA PRO A 337 -13.68 -14.39 1.01
C PRO A 337 -14.56 -13.25 1.54
N TYR A 338 -15.89 -13.38 1.46
CA TYR A 338 -16.77 -12.35 2.05
C TYR A 338 -16.52 -12.16 3.55
N ARG A 339 -16.27 -13.26 4.26
CA ARG A 339 -15.97 -13.24 5.70
C ARG A 339 -14.72 -12.42 6.06
N ALA A 340 -13.82 -12.19 5.12
CA ALA A 340 -12.67 -11.31 5.33
C ALA A 340 -13.01 -9.82 5.26
N LEU A 341 -14.18 -9.47 4.71
CA LEU A 341 -14.59 -8.06 4.48
C LEU A 341 -15.47 -7.51 5.61
N VAL A 342 -15.82 -8.34 6.61
CA VAL A 342 -16.72 -7.99 7.71
C VAL A 342 -16.05 -8.19 9.07
N PRO A 343 -16.32 -7.33 10.07
CA PRO A 343 -15.80 -7.50 11.41
C PRO A 343 -16.51 -8.67 12.13
N LYS A 344 -15.98 -9.03 13.30
CA LYS A 344 -16.70 -9.95 14.19
C LYS A 344 -18.08 -9.41 14.51
N ILE A 345 -19.08 -10.24 14.40
CA ILE A 345 -20.48 -9.84 14.65
C ILE A 345 -20.67 -9.26 16.07
N LYS A 346 -19.89 -9.72 17.03
CA LYS A 346 -19.89 -9.22 18.41
C LYS A 346 -19.22 -7.84 18.59
N GLU A 347 -18.55 -7.32 17.54
CA GLU A 347 -17.89 -6.02 17.55
C GLU A 347 -18.70 -4.98 16.76
N CYS A 348 -19.12 -5.33 15.53
CA CYS A 348 -19.91 -4.41 14.69
C CYS A 348 -20.75 -5.19 13.67
N THR A 349 -22.01 -4.77 13.48
CA THR A 349 -22.96 -5.48 12.61
C THR A 349 -23.28 -4.76 11.31
N ASN A 350 -22.70 -3.58 11.05
CA ASN A 350 -23.02 -2.75 9.90
C ASN A 350 -21.81 -2.04 9.25
N LEU A 351 -20.62 -2.60 9.40
CA LEU A 351 -19.41 -2.13 8.72
C LEU A 351 -18.89 -3.18 7.73
N LEU A 352 -18.45 -2.72 6.57
CA LEU A 352 -17.68 -3.49 5.58
C LEU A 352 -16.37 -2.78 5.28
N THR A 353 -15.31 -3.54 4.94
CA THR A 353 -13.99 -2.98 4.66
C THR A 353 -13.32 -3.66 3.46
N PRO A 354 -13.51 -3.14 2.25
CA PRO A 354 -12.94 -3.72 1.03
C PRO A 354 -11.43 -3.55 0.92
N THR A 355 -10.83 -2.57 1.59
CA THR A 355 -9.41 -2.22 1.48
C THR A 355 -8.56 -2.71 2.66
N CYS A 356 -9.20 -2.98 3.79
CA CYS A 356 -8.57 -3.43 5.02
C CYS A 356 -9.11 -4.81 5.48
N PRO A 357 -9.09 -5.84 4.62
CA PRO A 357 -9.69 -7.13 4.93
C PRO A 357 -9.03 -7.82 6.11
N SER A 358 -9.74 -8.75 6.71
CA SER A 358 -9.16 -9.69 7.68
C SER A 358 -8.22 -10.65 6.97
N SER A 359 -6.93 -10.34 7.02
CA SER A 359 -5.90 -11.11 6.33
C SER A 359 -4.57 -11.09 7.08
N SER A 360 -3.75 -12.13 6.86
CA SER A 360 -2.34 -12.07 7.22
C SER A 360 -1.60 -11.04 6.37
N TYR A 361 -0.40 -10.66 6.80
CA TYR A 361 0.45 -9.78 6.01
C TYR A 361 0.74 -10.37 4.62
N VAL A 362 1.04 -11.67 4.54
CA VAL A 362 1.33 -12.37 3.27
C VAL A 362 0.13 -12.33 2.34
N ALA A 363 -1.04 -12.72 2.82
CA ALA A 363 -2.24 -12.72 1.99
C ALA A 363 -2.62 -11.30 1.55
N TYR A 364 -2.41 -10.31 2.41
CA TYR A 364 -2.62 -8.91 2.05
C TYR A 364 -1.70 -8.45 0.91
N GLY A 365 -0.49 -8.97 0.83
CA GLY A 365 0.43 -8.68 -0.28
C GLY A 365 -0.13 -9.00 -1.66
N ALA A 366 -0.94 -10.06 -1.76
CA ALA A 366 -1.66 -10.41 -2.99
C ALA A 366 -2.96 -9.61 -3.15
N TYR A 367 -3.66 -9.37 -2.03
CA TYR A 367 -4.96 -8.71 -2.01
C TYR A 367 -4.89 -7.21 -2.33
N ARG A 368 -3.84 -6.51 -1.90
CA ARG A 368 -3.71 -5.04 -1.90
C ARG A 368 -3.69 -4.35 -3.26
N ILE A 369 -3.74 -5.08 -4.34
CA ILE A 369 -3.68 -4.53 -5.69
C ILE A 369 -5.04 -3.90 -6.04
N GLU A 370 -5.02 -2.71 -6.65
CA GLU A 370 -6.18 -1.83 -6.80
C GLU A 370 -7.39 -2.49 -7.46
N PHE A 371 -7.19 -3.33 -8.49
CA PHE A 371 -8.31 -4.04 -9.12
C PHE A 371 -9.01 -5.03 -8.16
N THR A 372 -8.27 -5.59 -7.18
CA THR A 372 -8.87 -6.40 -6.11
C THR A 372 -9.71 -5.51 -5.18
N PHE A 373 -9.20 -4.33 -4.81
CA PHE A 373 -9.97 -3.37 -4.01
C PHE A 373 -11.24 -2.91 -4.72
N MET A 374 -11.18 -2.64 -6.03
CA MET A 374 -12.35 -2.26 -6.83
C MET A 374 -13.39 -3.38 -6.85
N THR A 375 -12.96 -4.62 -7.08
CA THR A 375 -13.82 -5.82 -7.05
C THR A 375 -14.47 -6.00 -5.67
N ALA A 376 -13.69 -5.91 -4.60
CA ALA A 376 -14.18 -5.99 -3.24
C ALA A 376 -15.11 -4.81 -2.88
N GLY A 377 -14.85 -3.62 -3.41
CA GLY A 377 -15.69 -2.43 -3.25
C GLY A 377 -17.09 -2.65 -3.82
N GLN A 378 -17.19 -3.16 -5.06
CA GLN A 378 -18.47 -3.52 -5.67
C GLN A 378 -19.20 -4.60 -4.84
N SER A 379 -18.48 -5.62 -4.37
CA SER A 379 -19.05 -6.68 -3.54
C SER A 379 -19.57 -6.14 -2.21
N CYS A 380 -18.82 -5.26 -1.54
CA CYS A 380 -19.26 -4.61 -0.30
C CYS A 380 -20.49 -3.72 -0.52
N ALA A 381 -20.54 -2.97 -1.61
CA ALA A 381 -21.69 -2.11 -1.92
C ALA A 381 -22.96 -2.94 -2.17
N THR A 382 -22.87 -4.03 -2.95
CA THR A 382 -23.99 -4.94 -3.20
C THR A 382 -24.44 -5.62 -1.90
N ALA A 383 -23.49 -6.06 -1.07
CA ALA A 383 -23.76 -6.64 0.24
C ALA A 383 -24.43 -5.64 1.20
N ALA A 384 -24.03 -4.39 1.17
CA ALA A 384 -24.65 -3.33 1.97
C ALA A 384 -26.12 -3.12 1.60
N CYS A 385 -26.46 -3.15 0.30
CA CYS A 385 -27.85 -3.08 -0.16
C CYS A 385 -28.65 -4.27 0.39
N LEU A 386 -28.14 -5.50 0.25
CA LEU A 386 -28.82 -6.70 0.80
C LEU A 386 -29.01 -6.62 2.32
N ALA A 387 -28.03 -6.11 3.07
CA ALA A 387 -28.14 -5.92 4.50
C ALA A 387 -29.21 -4.89 4.88
N VAL A 388 -29.32 -3.81 4.11
CA VAL A 388 -30.34 -2.75 4.30
C VAL A 388 -31.73 -3.31 3.99
N ASP A 389 -31.89 -3.99 2.85
CA ASP A 389 -33.19 -4.51 2.38
C ASP A 389 -33.75 -5.60 3.29
N SER A 390 -32.87 -6.47 3.80
CA SER A 390 -33.27 -7.55 4.73
C SER A 390 -33.26 -7.14 6.20
N ASN A 391 -32.85 -5.90 6.52
CA ASN A 391 -32.63 -5.41 7.87
C ASN A 391 -31.75 -6.37 8.72
N ALA A 392 -30.74 -6.97 8.09
CA ALA A 392 -29.86 -7.94 8.70
C ALA A 392 -28.47 -7.37 8.98
N PRO A 393 -27.72 -7.93 9.96
CA PRO A 393 -26.29 -7.70 10.07
C PRO A 393 -25.56 -8.05 8.77
N VAL A 394 -24.51 -7.30 8.42
CA VAL A 394 -23.70 -7.57 7.21
C VAL A 394 -23.11 -8.99 7.20
N GLN A 395 -22.91 -9.62 8.36
CA GLN A 395 -22.45 -11.00 8.50
C GLN A 395 -23.56 -12.06 8.28
N ARG A 396 -24.82 -11.65 8.13
CA ARG A 396 -26.00 -12.54 8.05
C ARG A 396 -26.79 -12.39 6.76
N ILE A 397 -26.25 -11.71 5.77
CA ILE A 397 -26.87 -11.59 4.44
C ILE A 397 -26.88 -12.95 3.72
N ASN A 398 -27.75 -13.09 2.73
CA ASN A 398 -27.76 -14.27 1.88
C ASN A 398 -26.61 -14.22 0.87
N LEU A 399 -25.57 -15.02 1.09
CA LEU A 399 -24.39 -15.08 0.23
C LEU A 399 -24.67 -15.68 -1.16
N GLY A 400 -25.64 -16.60 -1.26
CA GLY A 400 -26.10 -17.11 -2.56
C GLY A 400 -26.68 -16.00 -3.43
N GLN A 401 -27.59 -15.22 -2.85
CA GLN A 401 -28.18 -14.06 -3.52
C GLN A 401 -27.12 -13.00 -3.87
N LEU A 402 -26.17 -12.74 -2.97
CA LEU A 402 -25.05 -11.83 -3.27
C LEU A 402 -24.25 -12.31 -4.49
N ALA A 403 -23.88 -13.59 -4.53
CA ALA A 403 -23.11 -14.14 -5.64
C ALA A 403 -23.89 -14.11 -6.98
N GLU A 404 -25.20 -14.33 -6.94
CA GLU A 404 -26.07 -14.20 -8.15
C GLU A 404 -26.11 -12.76 -8.64
N MET A 405 -26.31 -11.78 -7.75
CA MET A 405 -26.34 -10.35 -8.12
C MET A 405 -24.99 -9.90 -8.71
N LEU A 406 -23.87 -10.31 -8.11
CA LEU A 406 -22.53 -9.97 -8.60
C LEU A 406 -22.28 -10.58 -9.99
N ARG A 407 -22.68 -11.84 -10.24
CA ARG A 407 -22.59 -12.45 -11.58
C ARG A 407 -23.44 -11.73 -12.58
N ALA A 408 -24.68 -11.35 -12.22
CA ALA A 408 -25.56 -10.57 -13.08
C ALA A 408 -24.98 -9.20 -13.45
N GLN A 409 -24.14 -8.63 -12.58
CA GLN A 409 -23.37 -7.39 -12.82
C GLN A 409 -22.06 -7.64 -13.61
N GLY A 410 -21.80 -8.86 -14.06
CA GLY A 410 -20.60 -9.23 -14.80
C GLY A 410 -19.36 -9.50 -13.98
N GLN A 411 -19.45 -9.57 -12.63
CA GLN A 411 -18.31 -9.83 -11.77
C GLN A 411 -17.98 -11.34 -11.74
N VAL A 412 -16.68 -11.65 -11.86
CA VAL A 412 -16.19 -13.02 -11.72
C VAL A 412 -16.02 -13.31 -10.22
N VAL A 413 -16.88 -14.18 -9.68
CA VAL A 413 -16.93 -14.50 -8.24
C VAL A 413 -16.23 -15.80 -7.84
N ALA A 414 -15.74 -16.56 -8.81
CA ALA A 414 -15.01 -17.81 -8.55
C ALA A 414 -13.90 -18.01 -9.58
N VAL A 415 -12.85 -18.70 -9.18
CA VAL A 415 -11.78 -19.08 -10.11
C VAL A 415 -12.38 -19.97 -11.19
N PRO A 416 -12.24 -19.64 -12.48
CA PRO A 416 -12.67 -20.52 -13.57
C PRO A 416 -11.99 -21.88 -13.45
N ARG A 417 -12.75 -22.96 -13.59
CA ARG A 417 -12.25 -24.33 -13.57
C ARG A 417 -11.66 -24.70 -14.91
#